data_d8a528efedcd20966f651ecf4a86cb72
#
_entry.id   d8a528efedcd20966f651ecf4a86cb72
#
_cell.length_a   1.000
_cell.length_b   1.000
_cell.length_c   1.000
_cell.angle_alpha   90.00
_cell.angle_beta   90.00
_cell.angle_gamma   90.00
#
_symmetry.space_group_name_H-M   'P 1'
#
loop_
_entity.id
_entity.type
_entity.pdbx_description
1 polymer ?
#
loop_
_entity_poly.entity_id
_entity_poly.type
_entity_poly.pdbx_seq_one_letter_code
_entity_poly.pdbx_strand_id
1 'polypeptide(L)'
;MSASAIHIHGYAIISDDDRIADSNGRTPRSLRNEADWARFQHELDRADLVAIGRLGHQANPNAKHRRRLVLSRGAAGLEQRGEEWWWHPAKTPWREVTAMLLPDGGRVAVPGGQAVFDLFAEIGYEAFHLTRAHGVLLGAGRRLFTACERGASAESVLNGAGLRPAAPETIDAAANVTLTIWRR
;
A
#
# COMPACT_ATOMS: atom_id res chain seq x y z
N MET A 1 -20.71 7.94 -22.03
CA MET A 1 -19.31 7.49 -22.01
C MET A 1 -19.05 6.89 -20.63
N SER A 2 -18.70 5.61 -20.56
CA SER A 2 -18.40 4.96 -19.28
C SER A 2 -17.16 5.63 -18.70
N ALA A 3 -17.23 6.09 -17.44
CA ALA A 3 -16.04 6.59 -16.76
C ALA A 3 -15.04 5.42 -16.68
N SER A 4 -13.84 5.65 -17.18
CA SER A 4 -12.78 4.64 -17.14
C SER A 4 -12.47 4.25 -15.71
N ALA A 5 -12.47 2.96 -15.41
CA ALA A 5 -12.37 2.46 -14.03
C ALA A 5 -10.97 2.70 -13.43
N ILE A 6 -10.95 3.15 -12.20
CA ILE A 6 -9.71 3.23 -11.39
C ILE A 6 -9.65 1.99 -10.49
N HIS A 7 -8.60 1.19 -10.65
CA HIS A 7 -8.37 -0.05 -9.92
C HIS A 7 -7.30 0.17 -8.84
N ILE A 8 -7.70 0.24 -7.57
CA ILE A 8 -6.81 0.54 -6.44
C ILE A 8 -6.42 -0.76 -5.74
N HIS A 9 -5.14 -1.08 -5.76
CA HIS A 9 -4.59 -2.28 -5.14
C HIS A 9 -3.57 -1.93 -4.05
N GLY A 10 -3.80 -2.40 -2.82
CA GLY A 10 -2.87 -2.30 -1.71
C GLY A 10 -1.91 -3.50 -1.66
N TYR A 11 -0.70 -3.27 -1.19
CA TYR A 11 0.34 -4.30 -1.06
C TYR A 11 1.09 -4.13 0.25
N ALA A 12 1.10 -5.15 1.09
CA ALA A 12 1.86 -5.15 2.33
C ALA A 12 2.33 -6.54 2.71
N ILE A 13 3.54 -6.62 3.29
CA ILE A 13 3.98 -7.75 4.09
C ILE A 13 3.94 -7.35 5.56
N ILE A 14 3.36 -8.20 6.40
CA ILE A 14 3.19 -7.96 7.84
C ILE A 14 3.71 -9.11 8.70
N SER A 15 4.08 -8.78 9.93
CA SER A 15 4.34 -9.73 11.02
C SER A 15 3.04 -10.30 11.60
N ASP A 16 3.14 -11.29 12.50
CA ASP A 16 1.97 -11.84 13.21
C ASP A 16 1.30 -10.83 14.15
N ASP A 17 2.00 -9.79 14.56
CA ASP A 17 1.44 -8.67 15.32
C ASP A 17 1.04 -7.46 14.44
N ASP A 18 0.72 -7.71 13.16
CA ASP A 18 0.20 -6.77 12.15
C ASP A 18 1.09 -5.53 11.89
N ARG A 19 2.41 -5.69 11.98
CA ARG A 19 3.37 -4.59 11.77
C ARG A 19 4.02 -4.66 10.39
N ILE A 20 4.18 -3.48 9.79
CA ILE A 20 4.86 -3.29 8.49
C ILE A 20 6.28 -2.74 8.63
N ALA A 21 6.61 -2.21 9.81
CA ALA A 21 7.89 -1.57 10.06
C ALA A 21 8.29 -1.70 11.54
N ASP A 22 9.59 -1.63 11.80
CA ASP A 22 10.16 -1.55 13.14
C ASP A 22 9.96 -0.17 13.80
N SER A 23 10.50 0.02 15.00
CA SER A 23 10.43 1.28 15.74
C SER A 23 11.12 2.46 15.02
N ASN A 24 12.01 2.19 14.07
CA ASN A 24 12.67 3.20 13.24
C ASN A 24 11.91 3.50 11.94
N GLY A 25 10.74 2.88 11.73
CA GLY A 25 9.93 3.04 10.52
C GLY A 25 10.49 2.33 9.29
N ARG A 26 11.39 1.35 9.46
CA ARG A 26 12.00 0.58 8.38
C ARG A 26 11.45 -0.84 8.35
N THR A 27 11.36 -1.43 7.17
CA THR A 27 11.05 -2.87 7.03
C THR A 27 12.24 -3.68 7.53
N PRO A 28 12.13 -4.41 8.66
CA PRO A 28 13.22 -5.16 9.24
C PRO A 28 13.56 -6.40 8.39
N ARG A 29 14.77 -6.96 8.57
CA ARG A 29 15.20 -8.16 7.82
C ARG A 29 14.24 -9.33 7.99
N SER A 30 13.65 -9.48 9.19
CA SER A 30 12.69 -10.55 9.50
C SER A 30 11.40 -10.51 8.67
N LEU A 31 11.03 -9.35 8.12
CA LEU A 31 9.90 -9.20 7.19
C LEU A 31 10.33 -9.23 5.72
N ARG A 32 11.62 -9.24 5.40
CA ARG A 32 12.07 -9.28 4.01
C ARG A 32 12.00 -10.70 3.48
N ASN A 33 11.25 -10.87 2.41
CA ASN A 33 11.09 -12.15 1.72
C ASN A 33 11.26 -11.95 0.22
N GLU A 34 12.11 -12.77 -0.41
CA GLU A 34 12.45 -12.60 -1.83
C GLU A 34 11.27 -12.89 -2.75
N ALA A 35 10.45 -13.90 -2.44
CA ALA A 35 9.29 -14.25 -3.25
C ALA A 35 8.21 -13.13 -3.19
N ASP A 36 7.95 -12.60 -1.99
CA ASP A 36 7.07 -11.44 -1.83
C ASP A 36 7.61 -10.20 -2.56
N TRP A 37 8.90 -9.93 -2.40
CA TRP A 37 9.54 -8.79 -3.05
C TRP A 37 9.47 -8.85 -4.57
N ALA A 38 9.79 -10.00 -5.17
CA ALA A 38 9.74 -10.19 -6.62
C ALA A 38 8.30 -9.96 -7.15
N ARG A 39 7.31 -10.55 -6.48
CA ARG A 39 5.89 -10.37 -6.79
C ARG A 39 5.47 -8.90 -6.65
N PHE A 40 5.83 -8.26 -5.54
CA PHE A 40 5.54 -6.85 -5.27
C PHE A 40 6.13 -5.94 -6.35
N GLN A 41 7.41 -6.15 -6.72
CA GLN A 41 8.04 -5.38 -7.79
C GLN A 41 7.32 -5.54 -9.14
N HIS A 42 6.90 -6.77 -9.47
CA HIS A 42 6.13 -7.05 -10.69
C HIS A 42 4.79 -6.30 -10.70
N GLU A 43 4.08 -6.27 -9.57
CA GLU A 43 2.81 -5.53 -9.45
C GLU A 43 3.02 -4.02 -9.58
N LEU A 44 4.09 -3.47 -8.99
CA LEU A 44 4.44 -2.06 -9.15
C LEU A 44 4.81 -1.69 -10.60
N ASP A 45 5.46 -2.61 -11.33
CA ASP A 45 5.82 -2.39 -12.75
C ASP A 45 4.59 -2.38 -13.68
N ARG A 46 3.46 -2.93 -13.23
CA ARG A 46 2.18 -2.97 -13.95
C ARG A 46 1.23 -1.84 -13.55
N ALA A 47 1.59 -1.03 -12.57
CA ALA A 47 0.76 0.08 -12.11
C ALA A 47 0.97 1.32 -12.99
N ASP A 48 -0.12 2.01 -13.31
CA ASP A 48 -0.10 3.30 -14.01
C ASP A 48 0.29 4.44 -13.05
N LEU A 49 0.08 4.24 -11.75
CA LEU A 49 0.42 5.19 -10.70
C LEU A 49 0.76 4.46 -9.39
N VAL A 50 1.84 4.87 -8.73
CA VAL A 50 2.23 4.35 -7.40
C VAL A 50 2.01 5.42 -6.35
N ALA A 51 1.02 5.22 -5.47
CA ALA A 51 0.68 6.15 -4.39
C ALA A 51 1.42 5.76 -3.11
N ILE A 52 2.40 6.58 -2.72
CA ILE A 52 3.32 6.30 -1.62
C ILE A 52 3.43 7.48 -0.66
N GLY A 53 3.61 7.22 0.63
CA GLY A 53 3.88 8.26 1.61
C GLY A 53 5.27 8.88 1.46
N ARG A 54 5.42 10.13 1.88
CA ARG A 54 6.69 10.88 1.78
C ARG A 54 7.89 10.14 2.35
N LEU A 55 7.78 9.52 3.53
CA LEU A 55 8.88 8.78 4.13
C LEU A 55 9.27 7.53 3.33
N GLY A 56 8.28 6.81 2.81
CA GLY A 56 8.51 5.66 1.92
C GLY A 56 9.19 6.09 0.61
N HIS A 57 8.77 7.21 0.04
CA HIS A 57 9.40 7.78 -1.14
C HIS A 57 10.87 8.16 -0.89
N GLN A 58 11.16 8.83 0.24
CA GLN A 58 12.52 9.21 0.62
C GLN A 58 13.44 8.00 0.90
N ALA A 59 12.88 6.93 1.48
CA ALA A 59 13.62 5.71 1.80
C ALA A 59 13.87 4.79 0.58
N ASN A 60 13.11 4.96 -0.49
CA ASN A 60 13.15 4.09 -1.67
C ASN A 60 13.36 4.91 -2.95
N PRO A 61 14.61 5.04 -3.44
CA PRO A 61 14.89 5.69 -4.70
C PRO A 61 14.05 5.13 -5.85
N ASN A 62 13.56 6.02 -6.72
CA ASN A 62 12.73 5.63 -7.86
C ASN A 62 13.58 5.21 -9.08
N ALA A 63 14.48 4.25 -8.89
CA ALA A 63 15.43 3.81 -9.93
C ALA A 63 14.76 3.28 -11.22
N LYS A 64 13.51 2.84 -11.13
CA LYS A 64 12.72 2.37 -12.28
C LYS A 64 11.86 3.47 -12.92
N HIS A 65 11.96 4.71 -12.45
CA HIS A 65 11.19 5.86 -12.95
C HIS A 65 9.68 5.61 -13.03
N ARG A 66 9.12 4.85 -12.08
CA ARG A 66 7.67 4.62 -11.98
C ARG A 66 6.97 5.94 -11.69
N ARG A 67 5.83 6.15 -12.30
CA ARG A 67 5.02 7.34 -12.03
C ARG A 67 4.54 7.32 -10.58
N ARG A 68 5.02 8.25 -9.76
CA ARG A 68 4.72 8.32 -8.32
C ARG A 68 3.82 9.48 -7.97
N LEU A 69 2.87 9.19 -7.09
CA LEU A 69 2.08 10.16 -6.34
C LEU A 69 2.53 10.11 -4.88
N VAL A 70 3.22 11.14 -4.44
CA VAL A 70 3.77 11.21 -3.08
C VAL A 70 2.80 11.95 -2.17
N LEU A 71 2.24 11.25 -1.18
CA LEU A 71 1.33 11.83 -0.21
C LEU A 71 2.11 12.60 0.86
N SER A 72 1.79 13.89 1.00
CA SER A 72 2.47 14.77 1.97
C SER A 72 1.58 15.92 2.40
N ARG A 73 1.54 16.18 3.71
CA ARG A 73 0.92 17.40 4.27
C ARG A 73 1.67 18.69 3.90
N GLY A 74 2.89 18.57 3.40
CA GLY A 74 3.69 19.69 2.92
C GLY A 74 3.46 20.05 1.44
N ALA A 75 2.57 19.35 0.74
CA ALA A 75 2.17 19.72 -0.61
C ALA A 75 1.13 20.86 -0.59
N ALA A 76 1.12 21.72 -1.61
CA ALA A 76 0.15 22.81 -1.72
C ALA A 76 -1.26 22.35 -2.10
N GLY A 77 -1.35 21.17 -2.68
CA GLY A 77 -2.56 20.51 -3.18
C GLY A 77 -2.13 19.31 -4.00
N LEU A 78 -2.40 19.32 -5.29
CA LEU A 78 -1.79 18.42 -6.27
C LEU A 78 -0.79 19.24 -7.09
N GLU A 79 0.48 18.90 -7.00
CA GLU A 79 1.56 19.64 -7.66
C GLU A 79 2.66 18.70 -8.17
N GLN A 80 3.33 19.08 -9.23
CA GLN A 80 4.49 18.34 -9.75
C GLN A 80 5.78 18.91 -9.16
N ARG A 81 6.66 18.03 -8.65
CA ARG A 81 8.01 18.37 -8.20
C ARG A 81 8.99 17.37 -8.83
N GLY A 82 9.76 17.85 -9.80
CA GLY A 82 10.60 16.97 -10.61
C GLY A 82 9.77 15.98 -11.43
N GLU A 83 10.09 14.71 -11.33
CA GLU A 83 9.36 13.63 -12.03
C GLU A 83 8.13 13.13 -11.26
N GLU A 84 8.00 13.47 -9.97
CA GLU A 84 6.93 12.99 -9.11
C GLU A 84 5.80 14.00 -8.98
N TRP A 85 4.58 13.46 -8.75
CA TRP A 85 3.43 14.21 -8.30
C TRP A 85 3.35 14.19 -6.77
N TRP A 86 3.04 15.34 -6.16
CA TRP A 86 2.86 15.49 -4.73
C TRP A 86 1.43 15.87 -4.42
N TRP A 87 0.84 15.20 -3.46
CA TRP A 87 -0.57 15.36 -3.14
C TRP A 87 -0.82 15.57 -1.66
N HIS A 88 -1.62 16.60 -1.35
CA HIS A 88 -2.19 16.85 -0.02
C HIS A 88 -3.67 16.44 -0.03
N PRO A 89 -4.07 15.28 0.55
CA PRO A 89 -5.43 14.74 0.44
C PRO A 89 -6.53 15.66 0.98
N ALA A 90 -6.23 16.46 2.02
CA ALA A 90 -7.21 17.40 2.58
C ALA A 90 -7.43 18.66 1.73
N LYS A 91 -6.57 18.93 0.75
CA LYS A 91 -6.65 20.12 -0.11
C LYS A 91 -7.16 19.83 -1.51
N THR A 92 -6.90 18.63 -2.02
CA THR A 92 -7.33 18.21 -3.34
C THR A 92 -8.02 16.85 -3.23
N PRO A 93 -9.30 16.73 -3.58
CA PRO A 93 -10.03 15.48 -3.55
C PRO A 93 -9.47 14.43 -4.52
N TRP A 94 -9.57 13.14 -4.18
CA TRP A 94 -9.08 12.03 -5.00
C TRP A 94 -9.61 12.05 -6.44
N ARG A 95 -10.88 12.41 -6.64
CA ARG A 95 -11.50 12.54 -7.97
C ARG A 95 -10.76 13.52 -8.89
N GLU A 96 -10.22 14.61 -8.33
CA GLU A 96 -9.47 15.61 -9.10
C GLU A 96 -8.08 15.09 -9.45
N VAL A 97 -7.45 14.34 -8.52
CA VAL A 97 -6.19 13.65 -8.77
C VAL A 97 -6.33 12.66 -9.91
N THR A 98 -7.36 11.81 -9.89
CA THR A 98 -7.59 10.82 -10.94
C THR A 98 -7.98 11.46 -12.27
N ALA A 99 -8.79 12.50 -12.27
CA ALA A 99 -9.13 13.23 -13.50
C ALA A 99 -7.91 13.82 -14.19
N MET A 100 -6.90 14.25 -13.44
CA MET A 100 -5.66 14.80 -13.99
C MET A 100 -4.64 13.72 -14.35
N LEU A 101 -4.43 12.72 -13.47
CA LEU A 101 -3.34 11.76 -13.62
C LEU A 101 -3.75 10.48 -14.36
N LEU A 102 -5.02 10.12 -14.33
CA LEU A 102 -5.54 8.88 -14.90
C LEU A 102 -6.88 9.15 -15.64
N PRO A 103 -6.90 10.08 -16.61
CA PRO A 103 -8.15 10.49 -17.28
C PRO A 103 -8.84 9.32 -18.01
N ASP A 104 -8.05 8.35 -18.47
CA ASP A 104 -8.53 7.15 -19.14
C ASP A 104 -8.67 5.94 -18.20
N GLY A 105 -8.67 6.17 -16.88
CA GLY A 105 -8.63 5.10 -15.88
C GLY A 105 -7.24 4.52 -15.69
N GLY A 106 -7.16 3.42 -14.93
CA GLY A 106 -5.89 2.72 -14.72
C GLY A 106 -5.74 2.10 -13.36
N ARG A 107 -4.60 1.45 -13.15
CA ARG A 107 -4.23 0.74 -11.92
C ARG A 107 -3.38 1.63 -11.02
N VAL A 108 -3.82 1.77 -9.78
CA VAL A 108 -3.08 2.46 -8.71
C VAL A 108 -2.54 1.42 -7.73
N ALA A 109 -1.23 1.37 -7.58
CA ALA A 109 -0.59 0.55 -6.56
C ALA A 109 -0.32 1.38 -5.30
N VAL A 110 -0.70 0.84 -4.15
CA VAL A 110 -0.52 1.48 -2.83
C VAL A 110 0.41 0.62 -1.97
N PRO A 111 1.72 0.94 -1.93
CA PRO A 111 2.72 0.21 -1.14
C PRO A 111 2.86 0.70 0.32
N GLY A 112 2.11 1.69 0.72
CA GLY A 112 2.10 2.19 2.09
C GLY A 112 2.73 3.58 2.24
N GLY A 113 3.00 4.10 3.46
CA GLY A 113 2.84 3.54 4.79
C GLY A 113 1.43 3.59 5.40
N GLN A 114 1.36 3.45 6.73
CA GLN A 114 0.10 3.30 7.47
C GLN A 114 -0.95 4.36 7.11
N ALA A 115 -0.63 5.65 7.17
CA ALA A 115 -1.59 6.71 6.84
C ALA A 115 -2.07 6.68 5.38
N VAL A 116 -1.24 6.16 4.47
CA VAL A 116 -1.63 5.98 3.06
C VAL A 116 -2.57 4.79 2.93
N PHE A 117 -2.28 3.69 3.64
CA PHE A 117 -3.17 2.53 3.69
C PHE A 117 -4.54 2.90 4.26
N ASP A 118 -4.59 3.66 5.36
CA ASP A 118 -5.82 4.14 5.97
C ASP A 118 -6.64 5.00 4.99
N LEU A 119 -6.02 5.96 4.33
CA LEU A 119 -6.67 6.84 3.37
C LEU A 119 -7.30 6.04 2.21
N PHE A 120 -6.56 5.09 1.65
CA PHE A 120 -7.07 4.30 0.54
C PHE A 120 -8.08 3.23 0.98
N ALA A 121 -8.11 2.83 2.26
CA ALA A 121 -9.20 2.04 2.81
C ALA A 121 -10.54 2.83 2.82
N GLU A 122 -10.48 4.15 3.06
CA GLU A 122 -11.64 5.04 2.98
C GLU A 122 -12.05 5.34 1.53
N ILE A 123 -11.09 5.59 0.64
CA ILE A 123 -11.34 5.82 -0.79
C ILE A 123 -11.95 4.56 -1.45
N GLY A 124 -11.41 3.41 -1.13
CA GLY A 124 -11.89 2.09 -1.53
C GLY A 124 -10.89 1.29 -2.36
N TYR A 125 -10.31 0.27 -1.76
CA TYR A 125 -9.55 -0.74 -2.49
C TYR A 125 -10.48 -1.62 -3.33
N GLU A 126 -10.05 -1.99 -4.53
CA GLU A 126 -10.59 -3.10 -5.30
C GLU A 126 -9.98 -4.42 -4.81
N ALA A 127 -8.68 -4.40 -4.57
CA ALA A 127 -7.97 -5.53 -3.99
C ALA A 127 -6.88 -5.10 -3.00
N PHE A 128 -6.59 -5.96 -2.03
CA PHE A 128 -5.46 -5.80 -1.12
C PHE A 128 -4.67 -7.11 -1.05
N HIS A 129 -3.40 -7.06 -1.38
CA HIS A 129 -2.47 -8.18 -1.34
C HIS A 129 -1.78 -8.18 0.01
N LEU A 130 -2.27 -9.00 0.93
CA LEU A 130 -1.76 -9.11 2.29
C LEU A 130 -0.85 -10.32 2.40
N THR A 131 0.44 -10.09 2.49
CA THR A 131 1.44 -11.12 2.78
C THR A 131 1.70 -11.14 4.29
N ARG A 132 1.73 -12.34 4.89
CA ARG A 132 2.04 -12.54 6.31
C ARG A 132 3.27 -13.42 6.47
N ALA A 133 4.27 -12.93 7.21
CA ALA A 133 5.42 -13.69 7.66
C ALA A 133 5.08 -14.34 9.01
N HIS A 134 4.70 -15.61 9.00
CA HIS A 134 4.29 -16.34 10.18
C HIS A 134 5.48 -16.62 11.12
N GLY A 135 5.21 -16.54 12.42
CA GLY A 135 6.24 -16.71 13.46
C GLY A 135 7.12 -15.45 13.65
N VAL A 136 6.86 -14.36 12.92
CA VAL A 136 7.57 -13.10 13.08
C VAL A 136 6.75 -12.16 13.94
N LEU A 137 7.31 -11.76 15.09
CA LEU A 137 6.77 -10.73 15.98
C LEU A 137 7.77 -9.58 16.07
N LEU A 138 7.32 -8.36 15.80
CA LEU A 138 8.20 -7.18 15.92
C LEU A 138 8.12 -6.53 17.30
N GLY A 139 7.00 -6.72 18.03
CA GLY A 139 6.78 -6.17 19.38
C GLY A 139 6.62 -4.66 19.42
N ALA A 140 7.34 -3.92 18.58
CA ALA A 140 7.29 -2.47 18.47
C ALA A 140 7.32 -2.04 17.00
N GLY A 141 7.00 -0.77 16.73
CA GLY A 141 6.99 -0.21 15.38
C GLY A 141 5.59 0.00 14.81
N ARG A 142 5.50 0.24 13.51
CA ARG A 142 4.28 0.69 12.83
C ARG A 142 3.40 -0.49 12.42
N ARG A 143 2.13 -0.48 12.80
CA ARG A 143 1.13 -1.44 12.33
C ARG A 143 0.62 -1.08 10.94
N LEU A 144 -0.06 -2.03 10.28
CA LEU A 144 -0.58 -1.85 8.92
C LEU A 144 -1.59 -0.71 8.83
N PHE A 145 -2.57 -0.69 9.74
CA PHE A 145 -3.60 0.35 9.83
C PHE A 145 -3.58 1.02 11.21
N THR A 146 -4.01 2.27 11.28
CA THR A 146 -4.15 2.99 12.57
C THR A 146 -5.14 2.27 13.51
N ALA A 147 -6.18 1.62 12.99
CA ALA A 147 -7.11 0.83 13.80
C ALA A 147 -6.42 -0.35 14.52
N CYS A 148 -5.35 -0.90 13.94
CA CYS A 148 -4.57 -1.97 14.57
C CYS A 148 -3.82 -1.50 15.83
N GLU A 149 -3.48 -0.22 15.93
CA GLU A 149 -2.90 0.37 17.16
C GLU A 149 -3.91 0.34 18.34
N ARG A 150 -5.20 0.24 18.04
CA ARG A 150 -6.30 0.17 19.00
C ARG A 150 -6.88 -1.24 19.18
N GLY A 151 -6.19 -2.27 18.68
CA GLY A 151 -6.53 -3.67 18.88
C GLY A 151 -7.33 -4.34 17.76
N ALA A 152 -7.64 -3.65 16.66
CA ALA A 152 -8.19 -4.30 15.48
C ALA A 152 -7.12 -5.18 14.79
N SER A 153 -7.53 -6.26 14.13
CA SER A 153 -6.65 -7.00 13.23
C SER A 153 -6.64 -6.38 11.83
N ALA A 154 -5.57 -6.60 11.07
CA ALA A 154 -5.48 -6.16 9.68
C ALA A 154 -6.66 -6.72 8.86
N GLU A 155 -7.00 -7.99 9.07
CA GLU A 155 -8.10 -8.67 8.40
C GLU A 155 -9.47 -8.03 8.74
N SER A 156 -9.69 -7.65 10.01
CA SER A 156 -10.94 -6.99 10.42
C SER A 156 -11.10 -5.62 9.76
N VAL A 157 -10.01 -4.88 9.58
CA VAL A 157 -10.03 -3.59 8.86
C VAL A 157 -10.36 -3.80 7.39
N LEU A 158 -9.72 -4.76 6.72
CA LEU A 158 -10.00 -5.07 5.31
C LEU A 158 -11.44 -5.55 5.11
N ASN A 159 -11.93 -6.40 6.02
CA ASN A 159 -13.32 -6.86 6.01
C ASN A 159 -14.30 -5.69 6.19
N GLY A 160 -14.01 -4.77 7.12
CA GLY A 160 -14.79 -3.56 7.35
C GLY A 160 -14.78 -2.60 6.15
N ALA A 161 -13.71 -2.58 5.37
CA ALA A 161 -13.60 -1.84 4.11
C ALA A 161 -14.35 -2.52 2.93
N GLY A 162 -15.07 -3.62 3.18
CA GLY A 162 -15.88 -4.32 2.19
C GLY A 162 -15.13 -5.36 1.36
N LEU A 163 -13.90 -5.71 1.76
CA LEU A 163 -13.12 -6.74 1.08
C LEU A 163 -13.36 -8.13 1.71
N ARG A 164 -13.18 -9.17 0.91
CA ARG A 164 -13.28 -10.58 1.35
C ARG A 164 -12.01 -11.33 0.95
N PRO A 165 -11.49 -12.21 1.83
CA PRO A 165 -10.27 -12.94 1.55
C PRO A 165 -10.51 -14.08 0.56
N ALA A 166 -9.60 -14.26 -0.39
CA ALA A 166 -9.44 -15.52 -1.09
C ALA A 166 -8.72 -16.55 -0.20
N ALA A 167 -8.62 -17.79 -0.64
CA ALA A 167 -7.81 -18.78 0.04
C ALA A 167 -6.33 -18.31 0.11
N PRO A 168 -5.67 -18.47 1.26
CA PRO A 168 -4.26 -18.10 1.38
C PRO A 168 -3.38 -19.00 0.50
N GLU A 169 -2.38 -18.41 -0.13
CA GLU A 169 -1.36 -19.08 -0.93
C GLU A 169 -0.03 -19.06 -0.18
N THR A 170 0.64 -20.21 -0.04
CA THR A 170 1.99 -20.26 0.48
C THR A 170 2.96 -19.83 -0.63
N ILE A 171 3.61 -18.68 -0.46
CA ILE A 171 4.56 -18.14 -1.43
C ILE A 171 6.01 -18.47 -1.10
N ASP A 172 6.30 -18.80 0.16
CA ASP A 172 7.58 -19.30 0.64
C ASP A 172 7.35 -20.27 1.82
N ALA A 173 7.40 -21.55 1.54
CA ALA A 173 7.17 -22.59 2.55
C ALA A 173 8.31 -22.66 3.58
N ALA A 174 9.57 -22.42 3.16
CA ALA A 174 10.72 -22.49 4.04
C ALA A 174 10.72 -21.33 5.06
N ALA A 175 10.30 -20.14 4.64
CA ALA A 175 10.18 -18.98 5.50
C ALA A 175 8.79 -18.86 6.17
N ASN A 176 7.86 -19.78 5.89
CA ASN A 176 6.47 -19.75 6.38
C ASN A 176 5.77 -18.42 6.05
N VAL A 177 5.78 -18.06 4.76
CA VAL A 177 5.17 -16.83 4.25
C VAL A 177 3.97 -17.15 3.37
N THR A 178 2.83 -16.56 3.70
CA THR A 178 1.59 -16.72 2.94
C THR A 178 1.09 -15.39 2.38
N LEU A 179 0.42 -15.44 1.24
CA LEU A 179 -0.27 -14.33 0.62
C LEU A 179 -1.77 -14.59 0.65
N THR A 180 -2.54 -13.62 1.09
CA THR A 180 -4.00 -13.61 0.95
C THR A 180 -4.41 -12.39 0.12
N ILE A 181 -5.12 -12.63 -0.99
CA ILE A 181 -5.66 -11.54 -1.79
C ILE A 181 -7.10 -11.27 -1.35
N TRP A 182 -7.32 -10.05 -0.88
CA TRP A 182 -8.63 -9.55 -0.49
C TRP A 182 -9.23 -8.79 -1.66
N ARG A 183 -10.51 -9.03 -1.98
CA ARG A 183 -11.23 -8.39 -3.09
C ARG A 183 -12.63 -7.95 -2.67
N ARG A 184 -13.16 -6.97 -3.40
CA ARG A 184 -14.58 -6.60 -3.35
C ARG A 184 -15.45 -7.64 -4.03
#